data_48132aa06ce99033eb15a2482bc3def8
#
_entry.id   48132aa06ce99033eb15a2482bc3def8
#
_cell.length_a   1.000
_cell.length_b   1.000
_cell.length_c   1.000
_cell.angle_alpha   90.00
_cell.angle_beta   90.00
_cell.angle_gamma   90.00
#
_symmetry.space_group_name_H-M   'P 1'
#
loop_
_entity.id
_entity.type
_entity.pdbx_description
1 polymer ?
#
loop_
_entity_poly.entity_id
_entity_poly.type
_entity_poly.pdbx_seq_one_letter_code
_entity_poly.pdbx_strand_id
1 'polypeptide(L)'
;MLPSGKQAARAREILGFLLGALLACVAAAQPAPELLKQLREGGLVLYMRHASTDFSQNDAAMRSYEDCAHQRNLTDKGREEARAVGASIKRLNIPVGDVLASPFCRTMETARLAFGHAKPVQEARGGPASPDDPARYDPLRRLLGASPPAGVNTVVVSHGNPFHAVAGAPYLAEGEIAVVRPEGGSRFTVLGRVRPDDWQRLP
;
A
#
# COMPACT_ATOMS: atom_id res chain seq x y z
N MET A 1 -55.47 -32.41 57.81
CA MET A 1 -56.26 -31.41 57.07
C MET A 1 -55.34 -30.73 56.11
N LEU A 2 -55.39 -31.02 54.83
CA LEU A 2 -54.97 -30.21 53.74
C LEU A 2 -55.95 -29.07 53.51
N PRO A 3 -55.63 -27.95 52.92
CA PRO A 3 -55.33 -27.80 51.51
C PRO A 3 -54.29 -26.67 51.18
N SER A 4 -53.93 -26.72 50.06
CA SER A 4 -54.27 -26.03 48.78
C SER A 4 -53.10 -25.23 48.20
N GLY A 5 -52.78 -25.62 47.04
CA GLY A 5 -51.75 -25.08 46.22
C GLY A 5 -52.02 -23.65 45.68
N LYS A 6 -50.97 -22.94 45.41
CA LYS A 6 -51.00 -21.84 44.47
C LYS A 6 -49.87 -22.00 43.46
N GLN A 7 -50.28 -22.17 42.22
CA GLN A 7 -49.46 -22.22 41.05
C GLN A 7 -48.73 -20.85 40.88
N ALA A 8 -47.43 -20.88 40.87
CA ALA A 8 -46.63 -19.74 40.46
C ALA A 8 -46.37 -19.85 38.94
N ALA A 9 -46.88 -18.88 38.19
CA ALA A 9 -46.65 -18.71 36.77
C ALA A 9 -45.17 -18.43 36.51
N ARG A 10 -44.53 -19.26 35.69
CA ARG A 10 -43.17 -19.00 35.18
C ARG A 10 -43.29 -18.07 33.99
N ALA A 11 -42.90 -16.80 34.18
CA ALA A 11 -42.60 -15.88 33.10
C ALA A 11 -41.34 -16.39 32.39
N ARG A 12 -41.47 -16.83 31.14
CA ARG A 12 -40.33 -17.07 30.23
C ARG A 12 -39.88 -15.75 29.65
N GLU A 13 -38.80 -15.19 30.17
CA GLU A 13 -38.07 -14.13 29.47
C GLU A 13 -37.37 -14.75 28.28
N ILE A 14 -37.83 -14.40 27.08
CA ILE A 14 -37.15 -14.69 25.82
C ILE A 14 -36.11 -13.61 25.64
N LEU A 15 -34.88 -13.91 26.05
CA LEU A 15 -33.71 -13.04 25.77
C LEU A 15 -33.31 -13.26 24.32
N GLY A 16 -33.76 -12.36 23.44
CA GLY A 16 -33.38 -12.35 22.02
C GLY A 16 -31.93 -11.90 21.87
N PHE A 17 -31.02 -12.85 21.63
CA PHE A 17 -29.66 -12.55 21.18
C PHE A 17 -29.72 -12.02 19.73
N LEU A 18 -29.65 -10.74 19.55
CA LEU A 18 -29.33 -10.09 18.26
C LEU A 18 -27.84 -10.34 17.97
N LEU A 19 -27.58 -11.43 17.25
CA LEU A 19 -26.26 -11.72 16.68
C LEU A 19 -26.04 -10.78 15.49
N GLY A 20 -25.46 -9.62 15.76
CA GLY A 20 -25.00 -8.69 14.72
C GLY A 20 -23.85 -9.33 13.95
N ALA A 21 -24.15 -9.91 12.80
CA ALA A 21 -23.12 -10.35 11.87
C ALA A 21 -22.39 -9.12 11.31
N LEU A 22 -21.21 -8.83 11.83
CA LEU A 22 -20.25 -7.93 11.15
C LEU A 22 -19.82 -8.67 9.86
N LEU A 23 -20.43 -8.29 8.73
CA LEU A 23 -19.86 -8.60 7.42
C LEU A 23 -18.56 -7.82 7.27
N ALA A 24 -17.42 -8.46 7.57
CA ALA A 24 -16.14 -8.00 7.12
C ALA A 24 -16.14 -8.12 5.58
N CYS A 25 -16.29 -6.99 4.87
CA CYS A 25 -16.06 -6.92 3.44
C CYS A 25 -14.58 -7.25 3.20
N VAL A 26 -14.27 -8.51 2.93
CA VAL A 26 -13.00 -8.89 2.34
C VAL A 26 -13.04 -8.36 0.91
N ALA A 27 -12.32 -7.27 0.65
CA ALA A 27 -12.15 -6.77 -0.71
C ALA A 27 -11.47 -7.87 -1.54
N ALA A 28 -12.24 -8.56 -2.38
CA ALA A 28 -11.69 -9.53 -3.32
C ALA A 28 -10.79 -8.78 -4.31
N ALA A 29 -9.56 -9.29 -4.52
CA ALA A 29 -8.66 -8.73 -5.53
C ALA A 29 -9.36 -8.76 -6.90
N GLN A 30 -9.33 -7.63 -7.61
CA GLN A 30 -9.95 -7.54 -8.93
C GLN A 30 -9.28 -8.47 -9.94
N PRO A 31 -10.02 -9.05 -10.89
CA PRO A 31 -9.42 -9.82 -11.98
C PRO A 31 -8.39 -8.97 -12.74
N ALA A 32 -7.26 -9.56 -13.11
CA ALA A 32 -6.16 -8.85 -13.77
C ALA A 32 -6.55 -8.00 -15.01
N PRO A 33 -7.47 -8.44 -15.90
CA PRO A 33 -7.92 -7.61 -17.03
C PRO A 33 -8.66 -6.33 -16.61
N GLU A 34 -9.50 -6.40 -15.58
CA GLU A 34 -10.24 -5.23 -15.08
C GLU A 34 -9.30 -4.24 -14.39
N LEU A 35 -8.36 -4.72 -13.60
CA LEU A 35 -7.34 -3.90 -12.98
C LEU A 35 -6.48 -3.16 -14.02
N LEU A 36 -6.09 -3.86 -15.09
CA LEU A 36 -5.30 -3.27 -16.18
C LEU A 36 -6.09 -2.19 -16.93
N LYS A 37 -7.39 -2.41 -17.18
CA LYS A 37 -8.27 -1.40 -17.79
C LYS A 37 -8.29 -0.12 -16.94
N GLN A 38 -8.51 -0.24 -15.63
CA GLN A 38 -8.53 0.92 -14.73
C GLN A 38 -7.18 1.63 -14.66
N LEU A 39 -6.07 0.89 -14.67
CA LEU A 39 -4.72 1.46 -14.71
C LEU A 39 -4.49 2.29 -16.00
N ARG A 40 -5.04 1.86 -17.15
CA ARG A 40 -4.96 2.59 -18.42
C ARG A 40 -5.84 3.84 -18.44
N GLU A 41 -6.95 3.85 -17.71
CA GLU A 41 -7.84 5.02 -17.56
C GLU A 41 -7.21 6.09 -16.66
N GLY A 42 -6.29 5.71 -15.77
CA GLY A 42 -5.66 6.61 -14.81
C GLY A 42 -6.50 6.85 -13.55
N GLY A 43 -6.12 7.83 -12.75
CA GLY A 43 -6.83 8.19 -11.51
C GLY A 43 -6.51 7.31 -10.30
N LEU A 44 -5.54 6.39 -10.42
CA LEU A 44 -5.11 5.49 -9.36
C LEU A 44 -3.75 5.90 -8.79
N VAL A 45 -3.45 5.41 -7.59
CA VAL A 45 -2.13 5.52 -6.96
C VAL A 45 -1.46 4.15 -6.97
N LEU A 46 -0.26 4.08 -7.56
CA LEU A 46 0.57 2.89 -7.59
C LEU A 46 1.60 2.99 -6.45
N TYR A 47 1.32 2.33 -5.34
CA TYR A 47 2.27 2.28 -4.23
C TYR A 47 3.25 1.13 -4.43
N MET A 48 4.49 1.46 -4.74
CA MET A 48 5.57 0.49 -4.97
C MET A 48 6.49 0.42 -3.75
N ARG A 49 6.70 -0.77 -3.19
CA ARG A 49 7.83 -0.98 -2.30
C ARG A 49 9.11 -0.96 -3.13
N HIS A 50 10.19 -0.32 -2.61
CA HIS A 50 11.49 -0.33 -3.28
C HIS A 50 11.87 -1.75 -3.75
N ALA A 51 12.63 -1.85 -4.82
CA ALA A 51 13.14 -3.10 -5.36
C ALA A 51 14.12 -3.81 -4.41
N SER A 52 14.58 -5.01 -4.76
CA SER A 52 15.42 -5.86 -3.92
C SER A 52 16.68 -5.17 -3.42
N THR A 53 16.95 -5.30 -2.11
CA THR A 53 18.03 -4.62 -1.39
C THR A 53 19.04 -5.61 -0.80
N ASP A 54 20.25 -5.15 -0.55
CA ASP A 54 21.30 -5.89 0.13
C ASP A 54 21.09 -5.89 1.64
N PHE A 55 20.65 -7.00 2.21
CA PHE A 55 20.40 -7.16 3.63
C PHE A 55 21.69 -7.26 4.48
N SER A 56 22.87 -7.31 3.88
CA SER A 56 24.14 -7.14 4.62
C SER A 56 24.40 -5.69 5.02
N GLN A 57 23.71 -4.74 4.38
CA GLN A 57 23.74 -3.32 4.66
C GLN A 57 22.57 -2.88 5.55
N ASN A 58 22.74 -1.76 6.25
CA ASN A 58 21.69 -1.16 7.09
C ASN A 58 21.81 0.37 7.09
N ASP A 59 20.81 1.04 7.67
CA ASP A 59 20.72 2.50 7.72
C ASP A 59 21.26 3.10 9.04
N ALA A 60 21.91 2.30 9.92
CA ALA A 60 22.26 2.73 11.28
C ALA A 60 23.29 3.87 11.34
N ALA A 61 24.20 3.94 10.37
CA ALA A 61 25.21 4.98 10.27
C ALA A 61 24.82 6.16 9.35
N MET A 62 23.62 6.15 8.80
CA MET A 62 23.11 7.19 7.90
C MET A 62 23.05 8.55 8.61
N ARG A 63 23.65 9.59 8.02
CA ARG A 63 23.68 10.96 8.56
C ARG A 63 22.64 11.87 7.88
N SER A 64 22.38 11.63 6.61
CA SER A 64 21.33 12.31 5.84
C SER A 64 20.80 11.40 4.76
N TYR A 65 19.74 11.80 4.06
CA TYR A 65 19.18 11.01 2.95
C TYR A 65 20.09 10.95 1.71
N GLU A 66 21.03 11.89 1.57
CA GLU A 66 22.04 11.92 0.50
C GLU A 66 23.23 11.00 0.80
N ASP A 67 23.37 10.57 2.05
CA ASP A 67 24.45 9.68 2.52
C ASP A 67 24.17 8.22 2.13
N CYS A 68 24.16 7.94 0.83
CA CYS A 68 23.83 6.60 0.30
C CYS A 68 24.87 5.55 0.68
N ALA A 69 26.13 5.94 0.96
CA ALA A 69 27.16 5.01 1.37
C ALA A 69 26.86 4.31 2.71
N HIS A 70 26.07 4.97 3.56
CA HIS A 70 25.66 4.46 4.87
C HIS A 70 24.18 4.07 4.93
N GLN A 71 23.61 3.71 3.78
CA GLN A 71 22.24 3.18 3.70
C GLN A 71 22.23 1.75 3.15
N ARG A 72 21.14 1.05 3.40
CA ARG A 72 20.84 -0.19 2.71
C ARG A 72 20.41 0.13 1.28
N ASN A 73 21.19 -0.29 0.30
CA ASN A 73 21.01 0.02 -1.11
C ASN A 73 20.41 -1.14 -1.91
N LEU A 74 20.03 -0.87 -3.16
CA LEU A 74 19.58 -1.90 -4.08
C LEU A 74 20.72 -2.87 -4.42
N THR A 75 20.37 -4.12 -4.63
CA THR A 75 21.25 -5.08 -5.32
C THR A 75 21.22 -4.81 -6.84
N ASP A 76 22.15 -5.42 -7.60
CA ASP A 76 22.07 -5.37 -9.06
C ASP A 76 20.78 -6.02 -9.58
N LYS A 77 20.36 -7.13 -8.96
CA LYS A 77 19.04 -7.74 -9.21
C LYS A 77 17.91 -6.75 -8.96
N GLY A 78 17.93 -6.00 -7.86
CA GLY A 78 16.91 -4.98 -7.57
C GLY A 78 16.88 -3.86 -8.62
N ARG A 79 18.02 -3.46 -9.15
CA ARG A 79 18.10 -2.48 -10.25
C ARG A 79 17.47 -3.02 -11.54
N GLU A 80 17.70 -4.30 -11.85
CA GLU A 80 17.10 -4.97 -13.00
C GLU A 80 15.57 -5.11 -12.82
N GLU A 81 15.11 -5.52 -11.64
CA GLU A 81 13.68 -5.60 -11.29
C GLU A 81 12.99 -4.24 -11.49
N ALA A 82 13.57 -3.16 -10.99
CA ALA A 82 13.00 -1.82 -11.15
C ALA A 82 12.87 -1.43 -12.63
N ARG A 83 13.89 -1.67 -13.45
CA ARG A 83 13.83 -1.41 -14.89
C ARG A 83 12.78 -2.27 -15.59
N ALA A 84 12.67 -3.56 -15.25
CA ALA A 84 11.71 -4.49 -15.82
C ALA A 84 10.26 -4.09 -15.51
N VAL A 85 9.99 -3.65 -14.28
CA VAL A 85 8.68 -3.10 -13.89
C VAL A 85 8.36 -1.86 -14.74
N GLY A 86 9.27 -0.90 -14.85
CA GLY A 86 9.07 0.30 -15.64
C GLY A 86 8.83 0.01 -17.12
N ALA A 87 9.60 -0.91 -17.71
CA ALA A 87 9.41 -1.37 -19.08
C ALA A 87 8.02 -2.00 -19.28
N SER A 88 7.54 -2.79 -18.33
CA SER A 88 6.21 -3.39 -18.35
C SER A 88 5.09 -2.34 -18.26
N ILE A 89 5.20 -1.37 -17.36
CA ILE A 89 4.25 -0.25 -17.23
C ILE A 89 4.12 0.51 -18.56
N LYS A 90 5.27 0.79 -19.20
CA LYS A 90 5.30 1.45 -20.52
C LYS A 90 4.69 0.57 -21.61
N ARG A 91 5.04 -0.72 -21.70
CA ARG A 91 4.50 -1.69 -22.68
C ARG A 91 2.98 -1.82 -22.56
N LEU A 92 2.47 -1.81 -21.33
CA LEU A 92 1.05 -1.92 -21.03
C LEU A 92 0.27 -0.62 -21.26
N ASN A 93 0.93 0.46 -21.72
CA ASN A 93 0.34 1.79 -21.92
C ASN A 93 -0.36 2.34 -20.67
N ILE A 94 0.23 2.13 -19.49
CA ILE A 94 -0.27 2.67 -18.23
C ILE A 94 0.26 4.10 -18.08
N PRO A 95 -0.60 5.14 -18.10
CA PRO A 95 -0.17 6.52 -18.02
C PRO A 95 0.31 6.83 -16.60
N VAL A 96 1.52 7.37 -16.48
CA VAL A 96 2.14 7.80 -15.22
C VAL A 96 2.37 9.31 -15.25
N GLY A 97 1.85 10.02 -14.25
CA GLY A 97 2.10 11.43 -13.99
C GLY A 97 3.20 11.63 -12.96
N ASP A 98 2.84 12.11 -11.77
CA ASP A 98 3.80 12.33 -10.68
C ASP A 98 4.40 11.02 -10.17
N VAL A 99 5.72 11.03 -9.97
CA VAL A 99 6.46 9.95 -9.31
C VAL A 99 7.07 10.50 -8.02
N LEU A 100 6.46 10.15 -6.91
CA LEU A 100 6.84 10.56 -5.57
C LEU A 100 7.62 9.43 -4.91
N ALA A 101 8.66 9.74 -4.17
CA ALA A 101 9.43 8.71 -3.48
C ALA A 101 9.82 9.13 -2.06
N SER A 102 9.87 8.18 -1.15
CA SER A 102 10.58 8.35 0.12
C SER A 102 12.01 8.80 -0.17
N PRO A 103 12.60 9.71 0.63
CA PRO A 103 13.92 10.27 0.31
C PRO A 103 15.10 9.31 0.45
N PHE A 104 14.89 8.07 0.93
CA PHE A 104 15.96 7.07 0.99
C PHE A 104 16.53 6.73 -0.38
N CYS A 105 17.83 6.45 -0.45
CA CYS A 105 18.52 6.17 -1.72
C CYS A 105 17.87 5.01 -2.49
N ARG A 106 17.53 3.90 -1.82
CA ARG A 106 16.88 2.74 -2.45
C ARG A 106 15.53 3.04 -3.08
N THR A 107 14.73 3.92 -2.49
CA THR A 107 13.41 4.31 -3.03
C THR A 107 13.57 5.30 -4.18
N MET A 108 14.44 6.28 -4.04
CA MET A 108 14.77 7.24 -5.10
C MET A 108 15.38 6.55 -6.31
N GLU A 109 16.30 5.59 -6.11
CA GLU A 109 16.93 4.83 -7.18
C GLU A 109 15.88 3.91 -7.88
N THR A 110 15.04 3.19 -7.12
CA THR A 110 13.94 2.40 -7.68
C THR A 110 13.04 3.25 -8.57
N ALA A 111 12.61 4.41 -8.08
CA ALA A 111 11.73 5.31 -8.83
C ALA A 111 12.36 5.82 -10.13
N ARG A 112 13.64 6.25 -10.09
CA ARG A 112 14.36 6.72 -11.28
C ARG A 112 14.57 5.62 -12.30
N LEU A 113 14.91 4.41 -11.87
CA LEU A 113 15.13 3.27 -12.76
C LEU A 113 13.83 2.80 -13.44
N ALA A 114 12.73 2.81 -12.71
CA ALA A 114 11.43 2.36 -13.23
C ALA A 114 10.73 3.45 -14.06
N PHE A 115 10.77 4.72 -13.63
CA PHE A 115 9.92 5.77 -14.19
C PHE A 115 10.69 6.97 -14.77
N GLY A 116 12.03 6.96 -14.71
CA GLY A 116 12.89 8.00 -15.27
C GLY A 116 13.09 9.25 -14.40
N HIS A 117 12.20 9.49 -13.44
CA HIS A 117 12.27 10.63 -12.51
C HIS A 117 11.72 10.27 -11.14
N ALA A 118 12.01 11.12 -10.14
CA ALA A 118 11.44 10.99 -8.81
C ALA A 118 11.50 12.32 -8.06
N LYS A 119 10.42 12.67 -7.37
CA LYS A 119 10.36 13.79 -6.43
C LYS A 119 10.39 13.24 -5.00
N PRO A 120 11.38 13.61 -4.16
CA PRO A 120 11.43 13.17 -2.78
C PRO A 120 10.30 13.82 -1.97
N VAL A 121 9.56 13.00 -1.19
CA VAL A 121 8.50 13.44 -0.30
C VAL A 121 8.59 12.71 1.04
N GLN A 122 8.56 13.46 2.14
CA GLN A 122 8.70 12.90 3.48
C GLN A 122 7.47 12.05 3.87
N GLU A 123 6.31 12.39 3.35
CA GLU A 123 5.04 11.69 3.55
C GLU A 123 5.13 10.21 3.14
N ALA A 124 5.89 9.93 2.09
CA ALA A 124 6.11 8.56 1.63
C ALA A 124 7.02 7.75 2.57
N ARG A 125 7.82 8.39 3.43
CA ARG A 125 8.64 7.71 4.44
C ARG A 125 7.82 7.16 5.60
N GLY A 126 6.69 7.78 5.92
CA GLY A 126 5.89 7.47 7.11
C GLY A 126 6.26 8.31 8.32
N GLY A 127 6.67 9.56 8.11
CA GLY A 127 6.85 10.60 9.13
C GLY A 127 8.04 10.42 10.08
N PRO A 128 8.45 11.51 10.74
CA PRO A 128 9.49 11.50 11.78
C PRO A 128 8.96 11.10 13.15
N ALA A 129 7.66 10.86 13.30
CA ALA A 129 7.00 10.66 14.58
C ALA A 129 7.56 9.45 15.34
N SER A 130 7.40 9.47 16.66
CA SER A 130 7.66 8.33 17.53
C SER A 130 7.03 7.06 16.95
N PRO A 131 7.66 5.88 17.10
CA PRO A 131 7.08 4.61 16.69
C PRO A 131 5.66 4.38 17.23
N ASP A 132 5.35 4.94 18.40
CA ASP A 132 4.09 4.77 19.11
C ASP A 132 3.03 5.84 18.78
N ASP A 133 3.35 6.83 17.91
CA ASP A 133 2.40 7.85 17.49
C ASP A 133 1.43 7.28 16.45
N PRO A 134 0.12 7.15 16.75
CA PRO A 134 -0.88 6.64 15.82
C PRO A 134 -1.05 7.53 14.59
N ALA A 135 -0.75 8.84 14.69
CA ALA A 135 -0.81 9.79 13.59
C ALA A 135 0.40 9.75 12.66
N ARG A 136 1.44 8.98 13.01
CA ARG A 136 2.70 8.86 12.25
C ARG A 136 2.51 8.67 10.75
N TYR A 137 1.49 7.93 10.34
CA TYR A 137 1.23 7.59 8.94
C TYR A 137 0.08 8.39 8.31
N ASP A 138 -0.49 9.37 9.00
CA ASP A 138 -1.57 10.20 8.45
C ASP A 138 -1.16 10.99 7.19
N PRO A 139 0.07 11.52 7.08
CA PRO A 139 0.54 12.11 5.83
C PRO A 139 0.53 11.12 4.66
N LEU A 140 0.93 9.86 4.90
CA LEU A 140 0.86 8.81 3.88
C LEU A 140 -0.59 8.46 3.51
N ARG A 141 -1.50 8.37 4.49
CA ARG A 141 -2.93 8.15 4.21
C ARG A 141 -3.51 9.24 3.31
N ARG A 142 -3.18 10.51 3.59
CA ARG A 142 -3.59 11.64 2.73
C ARG A 142 -3.01 11.54 1.33
N LEU A 143 -1.75 11.15 1.21
CA LEU A 143 -1.10 10.94 -0.08
C LEU A 143 -1.79 9.84 -0.90
N LEU A 144 -2.17 8.73 -0.27
CA LEU A 144 -2.88 7.62 -0.91
C LEU A 144 -4.35 7.94 -1.21
N GLY A 145 -4.96 8.82 -0.42
CA GLY A 145 -6.34 9.27 -0.61
C GLY A 145 -6.50 10.42 -1.59
N ALA A 146 -5.40 11.03 -2.06
CA ALA A 146 -5.41 12.14 -3.00
C ALA A 146 -5.58 11.65 -4.44
N SER A 147 -6.57 12.19 -5.15
CA SER A 147 -6.80 11.84 -6.55
C SER A 147 -5.69 12.40 -7.45
N PRO A 148 -5.09 11.56 -8.31
CA PRO A 148 -4.20 12.02 -9.38
C PRO A 148 -4.88 12.99 -10.34
N PRO A 149 -4.14 13.77 -11.14
CA PRO A 149 -4.71 14.48 -12.29
C PRO A 149 -5.42 13.53 -13.25
N ALA A 150 -6.42 14.04 -13.96
CA ALA A 150 -7.22 13.23 -14.89
C ALA A 150 -6.34 12.55 -15.96
N GLY A 151 -6.62 11.28 -16.23
CA GLY A 151 -5.97 10.49 -17.30
C GLY A 151 -4.58 9.97 -16.97
N VAL A 152 -4.06 10.19 -15.74
CA VAL A 152 -2.75 9.65 -15.31
C VAL A 152 -2.86 9.02 -13.93
N ASN A 153 -1.90 8.16 -13.60
CA ASN A 153 -1.72 7.60 -12.26
C ASN A 153 -0.57 8.31 -11.53
N THR A 154 -0.67 8.41 -10.22
CA THR A 154 0.45 8.83 -9.37
C THR A 154 1.20 7.60 -8.88
N VAL A 155 2.52 7.62 -8.93
CA VAL A 155 3.37 6.58 -8.35
C VAL A 155 3.93 7.07 -7.02
N VAL A 156 3.89 6.20 -6.00
CA VAL A 156 4.51 6.43 -4.68
C VAL A 156 5.48 5.30 -4.41
N VAL A 157 6.79 5.55 -4.52
CA VAL A 157 7.82 4.55 -4.19
C VAL A 157 8.26 4.71 -2.74
N SER A 158 8.09 3.64 -1.95
CA SER A 158 8.32 3.70 -0.51
C SER A 158 8.74 2.35 0.08
N HIS A 159 8.30 2.05 1.29
CA HIS A 159 8.74 0.90 2.10
C HIS A 159 7.55 0.02 2.49
N GLY A 160 7.86 -1.23 2.93
CA GLY A 160 6.81 -2.16 3.36
C GLY A 160 6.12 -1.74 4.67
N ASN A 161 6.88 -1.28 5.68
CA ASN A 161 6.32 -0.93 6.99
C ASN A 161 5.25 0.19 6.94
N PRO A 162 5.47 1.34 6.26
CA PRO A 162 4.45 2.36 6.13
C PRO A 162 3.18 1.86 5.48
N PHE A 163 3.29 1.08 4.39
CA PHE A 163 2.11 0.54 3.71
C PHE A 163 1.35 -0.46 4.58
N HIS A 164 2.08 -1.38 5.23
CA HIS A 164 1.46 -2.34 6.15
C HIS A 164 0.72 -1.65 7.30
N ALA A 165 1.26 -0.56 7.83
CA ALA A 165 0.63 0.21 8.90
C ALA A 165 -0.67 0.90 8.47
N VAL A 166 -0.84 1.28 7.19
CA VAL A 166 -2.02 1.99 6.70
C VAL A 166 -3.01 1.10 5.97
N ALA A 167 -2.56 0.00 5.36
CA ALA A 167 -3.36 -0.90 4.51
C ALA A 167 -3.53 -2.32 5.10
N GLY A 168 -2.76 -2.66 6.14
CA GLY A 168 -2.81 -3.99 6.77
C GLY A 168 -2.12 -5.09 5.96
N ALA A 169 -2.39 -6.35 6.35
CA ALA A 169 -1.85 -7.53 5.69
C ALA A 169 -2.46 -7.75 4.28
N PRO A 170 -1.75 -8.49 3.42
CA PRO A 170 -0.39 -9.01 3.58
C PRO A 170 0.68 -7.93 3.44
N TYR A 171 1.90 -8.18 3.95
CA TYR A 171 3.05 -7.30 3.78
C TYR A 171 3.51 -7.30 2.31
N LEU A 172 3.85 -6.13 1.74
CA LEU A 172 4.35 -6.03 0.37
C LEU A 172 5.76 -6.64 0.25
N ALA A 173 5.96 -7.48 -0.76
CA ALA A 173 7.29 -7.93 -1.16
C ALA A 173 8.12 -6.76 -1.74
N GLU A 174 9.45 -6.90 -1.80
CA GLU A 174 10.30 -5.92 -2.49
C GLU A 174 9.93 -5.87 -3.98
N GLY A 175 9.81 -4.67 -4.54
CA GLY A 175 9.38 -4.42 -5.91
C GLY A 175 7.87 -4.60 -6.18
N GLU A 176 7.09 -5.10 -5.24
CA GLU A 176 5.63 -5.27 -5.40
C GLU A 176 4.92 -3.92 -5.40
N ILE A 177 3.91 -3.79 -6.27
CA ILE A 177 3.05 -2.62 -6.38
C ILE A 177 1.65 -2.96 -5.87
N ALA A 178 1.16 -2.20 -4.91
CA ALA A 178 -0.25 -2.13 -4.59
C ALA A 178 -0.94 -1.07 -5.45
N VAL A 179 -2.01 -1.43 -6.11
CA VAL A 179 -2.86 -0.51 -6.87
C VAL A 179 -3.95 0.00 -5.95
N VAL A 180 -4.00 1.30 -5.78
CA VAL A 180 -4.85 1.98 -4.80
C VAL A 180 -5.81 2.92 -5.49
N ARG A 181 -7.09 2.84 -5.15
CA ARG A 181 -8.11 3.83 -5.53
C ARG A 181 -8.21 4.88 -4.43
N PRO A 182 -7.90 6.16 -4.71
CA PRO A 182 -8.14 7.25 -3.77
C PRO A 182 -9.64 7.52 -3.62
N GLU A 183 -10.08 7.88 -2.40
CA GLU A 183 -11.48 8.14 -2.07
C GLU A 183 -11.67 9.51 -1.39
N GLY A 184 -10.64 10.34 -1.46
CA GLY A 184 -10.60 11.67 -0.87
C GLY A 184 -10.17 11.70 0.60
N GLY A 185 -9.51 12.78 0.99
CA GLY A 185 -8.96 12.95 2.34
C GLY A 185 -7.89 11.90 2.64
N SER A 186 -8.14 11.08 3.66
CA SER A 186 -7.23 9.98 4.06
C SER A 186 -7.79 8.59 3.71
N ARG A 187 -8.84 8.53 2.91
CA ARG A 187 -9.52 7.27 2.56
C ARG A 187 -9.03 6.74 1.22
N PHE A 188 -8.86 5.43 1.15
CA PHE A 188 -8.47 4.72 -0.06
C PHE A 188 -8.86 3.24 0.02
N THR A 189 -8.93 2.58 -1.13
CA THR A 189 -9.15 1.13 -1.25
C THR A 189 -8.02 0.50 -2.04
N VAL A 190 -7.47 -0.63 -1.58
CA VAL A 190 -6.51 -1.43 -2.33
C VAL A 190 -7.27 -2.34 -3.29
N LEU A 191 -7.10 -2.13 -4.59
CA LEU A 191 -7.77 -2.88 -5.66
C LEU A 191 -7.07 -4.20 -5.99
N GLY A 192 -5.75 -4.23 -5.85
CA GLY A 192 -4.94 -5.39 -6.15
C GLY A 192 -3.47 -5.15 -5.87
N ARG A 193 -2.69 -6.21 -6.01
CA ARG A 193 -1.24 -6.20 -5.81
C ARG A 193 -0.60 -6.97 -6.95
N VAL A 194 0.50 -6.45 -7.49
CA VAL A 194 1.20 -7.03 -8.63
C VAL A 194 2.68 -7.17 -8.26
N ARG A 195 3.19 -8.39 -8.27
CA ARG A 195 4.60 -8.67 -8.02
C ARG A 195 5.46 -8.29 -9.23
N PRO A 196 6.77 -8.04 -9.06
CA PRO A 196 7.64 -7.68 -10.17
C PRO A 196 7.53 -8.61 -11.38
N ASP A 197 7.56 -9.92 -11.16
CA ASP A 197 7.50 -10.92 -12.23
C ASP A 197 6.13 -11.03 -12.92
N ASP A 198 5.05 -10.63 -12.22
CA ASP A 198 3.69 -10.71 -12.76
C ASP A 198 3.43 -9.63 -13.81
N TRP A 199 4.10 -8.47 -13.71
CA TRP A 199 3.97 -7.38 -14.69
C TRP A 199 4.28 -7.80 -16.11
N GLN A 200 5.25 -8.71 -16.30
CA GLN A 200 5.63 -9.22 -17.62
C GLN A 200 4.57 -10.15 -18.23
N ARG A 201 3.74 -10.76 -17.38
CA ARG A 201 2.70 -11.73 -17.79
C ARG A 201 1.34 -11.06 -18.06
N LEU A 202 1.16 -9.81 -17.69
CA LEU A 202 -0.05 -9.07 -18.00
C LEU A 202 -0.17 -8.83 -19.52
N PRO A 203 -1.38 -9.01 -20.10
CA PRO A 203 -1.64 -8.92 -21.53
C PRO A 203 -1.55 -7.51 -22.11
#